data_e4fd19401ba22749b44fccfff30ed7de
#
_entry.id   e4fd19401ba22749b44fccfff30ed7de
#
_cell.length_a   1.000
_cell.length_b   1.000
_cell.length_c   1.000
_cell.angle_alpha   90.00
_cell.angle_beta   90.00
_cell.angle_gamma   90.00
#
_symmetry.space_group_name_H-M   'P 1'
#
loop_
_entity.id
_entity.type
_entity.pdbx_description
1 polymer ?
#
loop_
_entity_poly.entity_id
_entity_poly.type
_entity_poly.pdbx_seq_one_letter_code
_entity_poly.pdbx_strand_id
1 'polypeptide(L)'
;YRTRTYNTRAFYYQWNPSICTLPSDFQQGDVTRLLSDEANMGYDRLYMFEQMQMRNNYRAHNLIGAGYAAVDLPLGKLGVHAGVRFEHNDMELISNSRDTEKSEHSRHYRTNDFFPSLNTTYKFNERHQMRISYGRSINRPEFREVSPSVYYDFDLASDVQGNTELRSCYIDNIDLRYEFYPSRGESISLAAFYKHFDSPIEWTYTVAGGTNLIYSYKNAQSANNYGLELDIRKNLGFIGLPDFSWSFNGALIKSRVEFAKGSKEENRPMQGQSPYLVNTGFFYKNAKHQLDIALLYNRIGKRIIGVGRSEGSAASDDNARVPHSYEMPRNTIDLSVSKKWGEHWELKLSVRDLLAERVYYKQFANVKYTDGRKAEKEEVARCYRPGRNIGISVICNL
;
A
#
# COMPACT_ATOMS: atom_id res chain seq x y z
N TYR A 1 -16.00 -3.49 17.88
CA TYR A 1 -15.94 -4.96 17.69
C TYR A 1 -15.79 -5.29 16.22
N ARG A 2 -14.84 -6.15 15.87
CA ARG A 2 -14.59 -6.65 14.51
C ARG A 2 -14.52 -8.17 14.55
N THR A 3 -15.15 -8.83 13.59
CA THR A 3 -15.08 -10.29 13.43
C THR A 3 -14.82 -10.67 11.98
N ARG A 4 -14.19 -11.80 11.79
CA ARG A 4 -13.93 -12.39 10.46
C ARG A 4 -13.94 -13.91 10.55
N THR A 5 -14.69 -14.54 9.66
CA THR A 5 -14.57 -15.96 9.35
C THR A 5 -13.99 -16.12 7.96
N TYR A 6 -12.94 -16.88 7.83
CA TYR A 6 -12.28 -17.16 6.57
C TYR A 6 -12.25 -18.67 6.34
N ASN A 7 -12.94 -19.09 5.30
CA ASN A 7 -13.01 -20.50 4.88
C ASN A 7 -12.45 -20.59 3.47
N THR A 8 -11.40 -21.38 3.32
CA THR A 8 -10.77 -21.63 2.03
C THR A 8 -11.33 -22.89 1.42
N ARG A 9 -11.78 -22.81 0.18
CA ARG A 9 -12.13 -23.96 -0.65
C ARG A 9 -11.20 -23.93 -1.85
N ALA A 10 -10.41 -24.99 -2.04
CA ALA A 10 -9.52 -25.13 -3.18
C ALA A 10 -10.08 -26.21 -4.13
N PHE A 11 -10.31 -25.81 -5.36
CA PHE A 11 -10.78 -26.69 -6.43
C PHE A 11 -9.67 -26.84 -7.44
N TYR A 12 -9.38 -28.11 -7.80
CA TYR A 12 -8.35 -28.46 -8.74
C TYR A 12 -8.96 -29.21 -9.91
N TYR A 13 -8.48 -28.91 -11.10
CA TYR A 13 -8.73 -29.72 -12.27
C TYR A 13 -7.59 -30.71 -12.44
N GLN A 14 -7.94 -31.97 -12.59
CA GLN A 14 -6.98 -33.03 -12.77
C GLN A 14 -7.45 -33.93 -13.91
N TRP A 15 -6.52 -34.46 -14.68
CA TRP A 15 -6.80 -35.57 -15.58
C TRP A 15 -5.91 -36.77 -15.24
N ASN A 16 -6.39 -37.95 -15.59
CA ASN A 16 -5.59 -39.15 -15.44
C ASN A 16 -4.98 -39.51 -16.81
N PRO A 17 -3.67 -39.36 -17.01
CA PRO A 17 -3.01 -39.59 -18.28
C PRO A 17 -3.06 -41.08 -18.71
N SER A 18 -3.36 -42.01 -17.79
CA SER A 18 -3.54 -43.44 -18.08
C SER A 18 -4.91 -43.76 -18.68
N ILE A 19 -5.89 -42.88 -18.48
CA ILE A 19 -7.28 -43.08 -18.93
C ILE A 19 -7.63 -42.13 -20.07
N CYS A 20 -7.08 -40.92 -20.04
CA CYS A 20 -7.43 -39.83 -20.95
C CYS A 20 -6.20 -39.22 -21.58
N THR A 21 -6.21 -39.07 -22.91
CA THR A 21 -5.26 -38.24 -23.64
C THR A 21 -5.89 -36.88 -23.88
N LEU A 22 -5.30 -35.81 -23.32
CA LEU A 22 -5.76 -34.48 -23.62
C LEU A 22 -5.50 -34.14 -25.10
N PRO A 23 -6.39 -33.35 -25.73
CA PRO A 23 -6.15 -32.86 -27.07
C PRO A 23 -4.81 -32.13 -27.18
N SER A 24 -4.13 -32.28 -28.32
CA SER A 24 -2.80 -31.67 -28.54
C SER A 24 -2.79 -30.15 -28.48
N ASP A 25 -3.93 -29.51 -28.66
CA ASP A 25 -4.15 -28.06 -28.56
C ASP A 25 -4.45 -27.59 -27.13
N PHE A 26 -4.54 -28.51 -26.15
CA PHE A 26 -4.81 -28.20 -24.75
C PHE A 26 -3.82 -27.16 -24.18
N GLN A 27 -2.54 -27.27 -24.50
CA GLN A 27 -1.50 -26.35 -24.02
C GLN A 27 -1.48 -24.99 -24.73
N GLN A 28 -2.15 -24.89 -25.88
CA GLN A 28 -2.18 -23.70 -26.74
C GLN A 28 -3.58 -23.07 -26.84
N GLY A 29 -4.60 -23.75 -26.33
CA GLY A 29 -5.99 -23.34 -26.43
C GLY A 29 -6.43 -22.34 -25.34
N ASP A 30 -7.59 -21.74 -25.55
CA ASP A 30 -8.27 -20.93 -24.55
C ASP A 30 -8.78 -21.83 -23.42
N VAL A 31 -8.22 -21.66 -22.22
CA VAL A 31 -8.57 -22.43 -21.01
C VAL A 31 -10.07 -22.30 -20.71
N THR A 32 -10.68 -21.15 -20.94
CA THR A 32 -12.11 -20.92 -20.72
C THR A 32 -12.94 -21.84 -21.62
N ARG A 33 -12.60 -21.92 -22.89
CA ARG A 33 -13.28 -22.79 -23.86
C ARG A 33 -13.12 -24.25 -23.50
N LEU A 34 -11.93 -24.64 -23.08
CA LEU A 34 -11.61 -25.99 -22.69
C LEU A 34 -12.42 -26.46 -21.48
N LEU A 35 -12.55 -25.62 -20.45
CA LEU A 35 -13.30 -25.90 -19.23
C LEU A 35 -14.82 -25.74 -19.39
N SER A 36 -15.29 -25.05 -20.42
CA SER A 36 -16.72 -24.87 -20.72
C SER A 36 -17.29 -25.97 -21.60
N ASP A 37 -16.46 -26.79 -22.26
CA ASP A 37 -16.91 -27.87 -23.09
C ASP A 37 -17.19 -29.11 -22.21
N GLU A 38 -18.46 -29.45 -22.07
CA GLU A 38 -18.90 -30.63 -21.30
C GLU A 38 -18.28 -31.96 -21.82
N ALA A 39 -17.92 -32.02 -23.10
CA ALA A 39 -17.27 -33.19 -23.69
C ALA A 39 -15.85 -33.39 -23.11
N ASN A 40 -15.22 -32.36 -22.59
CA ASN A 40 -13.90 -32.48 -21.96
C ASN A 40 -13.97 -32.86 -20.47
N MET A 41 -15.16 -32.81 -19.87
CA MET A 41 -15.36 -33.03 -18.43
C MET A 41 -15.79 -34.43 -18.12
N GLY A 42 -15.26 -35.02 -17.05
CA GLY A 42 -15.64 -36.36 -16.57
C GLY A 42 -14.53 -37.01 -15.74
N TYR A 43 -14.87 -38.05 -14.99
CA TYR A 43 -13.91 -38.82 -14.17
C TYR A 43 -12.81 -39.49 -14.99
N ASP A 44 -13.14 -39.87 -16.20
CA ASP A 44 -12.27 -40.49 -17.19
C ASP A 44 -11.58 -39.46 -18.11
N ARG A 45 -11.78 -38.20 -17.88
CA ARG A 45 -11.23 -37.08 -18.66
C ARG A 45 -10.62 -36.05 -17.75
N LEU A 46 -11.14 -34.79 -17.80
CA LEU A 46 -10.81 -33.73 -16.89
C LEU A 46 -11.88 -33.66 -15.81
N TYR A 47 -11.51 -33.81 -14.56
CA TYR A 47 -12.46 -33.74 -13.47
C TYR A 47 -12.03 -32.69 -12.43
N MET A 48 -13.01 -32.04 -11.84
CA MET A 48 -12.80 -31.09 -10.75
C MET A 48 -13.01 -31.82 -9.42
N PHE A 49 -12.07 -31.62 -8.49
CA PHE A 49 -12.21 -32.10 -7.13
C PHE A 49 -11.89 -30.97 -6.13
N GLU A 50 -12.55 -31.05 -4.99
CA GLU A 50 -12.28 -30.13 -3.87
C GLU A 50 -11.25 -30.76 -2.94
N GLN A 51 -10.17 -30.06 -2.71
CA GLN A 51 -9.20 -30.40 -1.68
C GLN A 51 -9.46 -29.57 -0.44
N MET A 52 -9.92 -30.21 0.62
CA MET A 52 -10.13 -29.57 1.90
C MET A 52 -8.78 -29.32 2.59
N GLN A 53 -8.55 -28.10 3.02
CA GLN A 53 -7.37 -27.68 3.80
C GLN A 53 -7.83 -26.92 5.03
N MET A 54 -8.23 -27.65 6.07
CA MET A 54 -8.80 -27.05 7.29
C MET A 54 -7.85 -26.09 7.98
N ARG A 55 -6.54 -26.30 7.93
CA ARG A 55 -5.54 -25.38 8.49
C ARG A 55 -5.55 -23.99 7.84
N ASN A 56 -6.09 -23.87 6.62
CA ASN A 56 -6.23 -22.60 5.93
C ASN A 56 -7.51 -21.83 6.31
N ASN A 57 -8.32 -22.43 7.21
CA ASN A 57 -9.52 -21.81 7.73
C ASN A 57 -9.23 -21.20 9.11
N TYR A 58 -9.79 -20.01 9.35
CA TYR A 58 -9.71 -19.39 10.66
C TYR A 58 -10.96 -18.58 10.98
N ARG A 59 -11.21 -18.40 12.27
CA ARG A 59 -12.15 -17.43 12.81
C ARG A 59 -11.38 -16.46 13.68
N ALA A 60 -11.68 -15.19 13.57
CA ALA A 60 -11.02 -14.17 14.37
C ALA A 60 -12.04 -13.13 14.83
N HIS A 61 -11.84 -12.60 16.02
CA HIS A 61 -12.55 -11.45 16.51
C HIS A 61 -11.61 -10.51 17.27
N ASN A 62 -11.97 -9.26 17.29
CA ASN A 62 -11.22 -8.22 17.98
C ASN A 62 -12.17 -7.30 18.73
N LEU A 63 -11.92 -7.11 19.99
CA LEU A 63 -12.61 -6.17 20.87
C LEU A 63 -11.62 -5.08 21.29
N ILE A 64 -11.99 -3.82 21.02
CA ILE A 64 -11.23 -2.65 21.49
C ILE A 64 -12.13 -1.81 22.37
N GLY A 65 -11.73 -1.66 23.64
CA GLY A 65 -12.29 -0.69 24.55
C GLY A 65 -11.37 0.51 24.67
N ALA A 66 -11.88 1.72 24.55
CA ALA A 66 -11.04 2.91 24.57
C ALA A 66 -11.67 4.09 25.28
N GLY A 67 -10.84 4.91 25.92
CA GLY A 67 -11.19 6.19 26.51
C GLY A 67 -10.11 7.23 26.22
N TYR A 68 -10.49 8.51 26.18
CA TYR A 68 -9.53 9.59 25.96
C TYR A 68 -9.89 10.82 26.79
N ALA A 69 -8.87 11.61 27.08
CA ALA A 69 -9.01 12.94 27.66
C ALA A 69 -8.08 13.91 26.92
N ALA A 70 -8.56 15.11 26.67
CA ALA A 70 -7.79 16.14 26.00
C ALA A 70 -8.11 17.52 26.59
N VAL A 71 -7.17 18.45 26.47
CA VAL A 71 -7.28 19.83 26.89
C VAL A 71 -6.83 20.77 25.79
N ASP A 72 -7.57 21.85 25.59
CA ASP A 72 -7.25 22.96 24.71
C ASP A 72 -6.90 24.18 25.54
N LEU A 73 -5.70 24.71 25.37
CA LEU A 73 -5.19 25.86 26.08
C LEU A 73 -4.86 27.00 25.09
N PRO A 74 -5.76 27.96 24.89
CA PRO A 74 -5.49 29.15 24.09
C PRO A 74 -4.70 30.16 24.92
N LEU A 75 -3.41 30.30 24.66
CA LEU A 75 -2.49 31.21 25.40
C LEU A 75 -2.07 32.37 24.50
N GLY A 76 -3.02 33.20 24.10
CA GLY A 76 -2.82 34.33 23.20
C GLY A 76 -2.39 33.88 21.78
N LYS A 77 -1.13 34.10 21.40
CA LYS A 77 -0.60 33.66 20.10
C LYS A 77 -0.27 32.18 20.07
N LEU A 78 -0.18 31.52 21.23
CA LEU A 78 0.13 30.12 21.37
C LEU A 78 -1.16 29.35 21.66
N GLY A 79 -1.48 28.36 20.83
CA GLY A 79 -2.51 27.36 21.08
C GLY A 79 -1.85 26.02 21.37
N VAL A 80 -2.23 25.36 22.46
CA VAL A 80 -1.74 24.03 22.83
C VAL A 80 -2.92 23.09 22.95
N HIS A 81 -2.91 22.01 22.21
CA HIS A 81 -3.83 20.90 22.35
C HIS A 81 -3.04 19.68 22.83
N ALA A 82 -3.34 19.17 24.01
CA ALA A 82 -2.69 17.98 24.58
C ALA A 82 -3.74 16.95 24.96
N GLY A 83 -3.46 15.68 24.69
CA GLY A 83 -4.38 14.60 25.00
C GLY A 83 -3.67 13.28 25.22
N VAL A 84 -4.41 12.38 25.85
CA VAL A 84 -4.00 10.98 25.98
C VAL A 84 -5.21 10.09 25.73
N ARG A 85 -4.98 9.03 24.95
CA ARG A 85 -5.96 7.98 24.70
C ARG A 85 -5.42 6.67 25.25
N PHE A 86 -6.27 5.95 25.99
CA PHE A 86 -6.04 4.59 26.44
C PHE A 86 -6.85 3.63 25.58
N GLU A 87 -6.24 2.50 25.21
CA GLU A 87 -6.92 1.39 24.53
C GLU A 87 -6.60 0.06 25.21
N HIS A 88 -7.64 -0.69 25.50
CA HIS A 88 -7.57 -2.12 25.78
C HIS A 88 -7.96 -2.87 24.51
N ASN A 89 -7.10 -3.73 24.00
CA ASN A 89 -7.33 -4.56 22.83
C ASN A 89 -7.28 -6.04 23.23
N ASP A 90 -8.28 -6.82 22.84
CA ASP A 90 -8.28 -8.27 22.89
C ASP A 90 -8.66 -8.84 21.53
N MET A 91 -7.69 -9.36 20.82
CA MET A 91 -7.88 -10.05 19.56
C MET A 91 -7.67 -11.55 19.76
N GLU A 92 -8.66 -12.35 19.41
CA GLU A 92 -8.57 -13.80 19.41
C GLU A 92 -8.60 -14.33 17.97
N LEU A 93 -7.70 -15.27 17.70
CA LEU A 93 -7.62 -16.03 16.47
C LEU A 93 -7.81 -17.51 16.80
N ILE A 94 -8.79 -18.14 16.15
CA ILE A 94 -9.06 -19.57 16.22
C ILE A 94 -8.73 -20.18 14.87
N SER A 95 -7.77 -21.09 14.83
CA SER A 95 -7.28 -21.74 13.60
C SER A 95 -7.09 -23.23 13.81
N ASN A 96 -7.02 -24.00 12.73
CA ASN A 96 -6.76 -25.42 12.78
C ASN A 96 -5.26 -25.69 12.53
N SER A 97 -4.71 -26.69 13.19
CA SER A 97 -3.33 -27.15 12.99
C SER A 97 -3.21 -28.28 11.95
N ARG A 98 -4.33 -28.94 11.60
CA ARG A 98 -4.38 -30.05 10.65
C ARG A 98 -5.38 -29.81 9.53
N ASP A 99 -5.18 -30.46 8.39
CA ASP A 99 -6.00 -30.30 7.21
C ASP A 99 -7.25 -31.17 7.21
N THR A 100 -7.17 -32.37 7.77
CA THR A 100 -8.17 -33.43 7.59
C THR A 100 -9.09 -33.60 8.79
N GLU A 101 -8.76 -33.02 9.93
CA GLU A 101 -9.56 -33.10 11.15
C GLU A 101 -9.64 -31.76 11.87
N LYS A 102 -10.73 -31.56 12.62
CA LYS A 102 -10.90 -30.38 13.43
C LYS A 102 -9.88 -30.37 14.60
N SER A 103 -8.96 -29.43 14.54
CA SER A 103 -7.87 -29.26 15.49
C SER A 103 -7.70 -27.79 15.86
N GLU A 104 -8.80 -27.19 16.36
CA GLU A 104 -8.86 -25.77 16.68
C GLU A 104 -7.93 -25.39 17.84
N HIS A 105 -7.16 -24.33 17.62
CA HIS A 105 -6.37 -23.67 18.64
C HIS A 105 -6.76 -22.20 18.70
N SER A 106 -6.95 -21.70 19.91
CA SER A 106 -7.20 -20.28 20.16
C SER A 106 -5.92 -19.60 20.61
N ARG A 107 -5.67 -18.42 20.06
CA ARG A 107 -4.57 -17.54 20.48
C ARG A 107 -5.07 -16.12 20.68
N HIS A 108 -4.69 -15.52 21.81
CA HIS A 108 -5.03 -14.16 22.17
C HIS A 108 -3.86 -13.21 22.01
N TYR A 109 -4.15 -12.03 21.47
CA TYR A 109 -3.23 -10.89 21.34
C TYR A 109 -3.81 -9.73 22.16
N ARG A 110 -3.43 -9.65 23.44
CA ARG A 110 -3.94 -8.63 24.36
C ARG A 110 -2.93 -7.54 24.57
N THR A 111 -3.38 -6.29 24.47
CA THR A 111 -2.55 -5.12 24.76
C THR A 111 -3.32 -4.07 25.54
N ASN A 112 -2.58 -3.30 26.34
CA ASN A 112 -3.07 -2.10 27.03
C ASN A 112 -2.13 -0.97 26.67
N ASP A 113 -2.62 0.01 25.92
CA ASP A 113 -1.79 0.97 25.26
C ASP A 113 -2.20 2.40 25.59
N PHE A 114 -1.20 3.30 25.74
CA PHE A 114 -1.40 4.73 25.91
C PHE A 114 -0.86 5.47 24.69
N PHE A 115 -1.66 6.38 24.16
CA PHE A 115 -1.36 7.19 22.99
C PHE A 115 -1.41 8.68 23.37
N PRO A 116 -0.30 9.24 23.84
CA PRO A 116 -0.18 10.67 24.06
C PRO A 116 -0.15 11.42 22.73
N SER A 117 -0.70 12.64 22.74
CA SER A 117 -0.65 13.56 21.61
C SER A 117 -0.45 15.00 22.12
N LEU A 118 0.35 15.76 21.39
CA LEU A 118 0.60 17.17 21.64
C LEU A 118 0.61 17.90 20.30
N ASN A 119 -0.22 18.91 20.17
CA ASN A 119 -0.23 19.80 19.01
C ASN A 119 -0.08 21.24 19.51
N THR A 120 0.91 21.93 19.03
CA THR A 120 1.22 23.30 19.41
C THR A 120 1.19 24.16 18.16
N THR A 121 0.43 25.25 18.18
CA THR A 121 0.36 26.22 17.10
C THR A 121 0.76 27.58 17.63
N TYR A 122 1.77 28.19 17.01
CA TYR A 122 2.18 29.57 17.31
C TYR A 122 1.86 30.46 16.12
N LYS A 123 1.00 31.48 16.35
CA LYS A 123 0.61 32.48 15.35
C LYS A 123 1.51 33.70 15.50
N PHE A 124 2.46 33.89 14.57
CA PHE A 124 3.30 35.09 14.53
C PHE A 124 2.43 36.33 14.26
N ASN A 125 1.51 36.17 13.28
CA ASN A 125 0.49 37.16 12.89
C ASN A 125 -0.65 36.40 12.15
N GLU A 126 -1.59 37.12 11.54
CA GLU A 126 -2.74 36.54 10.82
C GLU A 126 -2.35 35.71 9.58
N ARG A 127 -1.16 35.92 9.04
CA ARG A 127 -0.69 35.25 7.80
C ARG A 127 0.37 34.18 8.04
N HIS A 128 1.01 34.18 9.19
CA HIS A 128 2.15 33.31 9.48
C HIS A 128 1.92 32.50 10.74
N GLN A 129 2.03 31.22 10.65
CA GLN A 129 1.98 30.34 11.82
C GLN A 129 2.95 29.16 11.69
N MET A 130 3.32 28.63 12.83
CA MET A 130 4.13 27.43 12.95
C MET A 130 3.42 26.41 13.82
N ARG A 131 3.49 25.15 13.44
CA ARG A 131 2.94 24.04 14.21
C ARG A 131 4.02 23.03 14.51
N ILE A 132 3.98 22.51 15.74
CA ILE A 132 4.77 21.36 16.17
C ILE A 132 3.78 20.34 16.69
N SER A 133 3.88 19.11 16.22
CA SER A 133 3.06 18.03 16.71
C SER A 133 3.89 16.81 17.09
N TYR A 134 3.43 16.14 18.13
CA TYR A 134 3.86 14.81 18.51
C TYR A 134 2.64 13.93 18.70
N GLY A 135 2.73 12.70 18.26
CA GLY A 135 1.68 11.72 18.51
C GLY A 135 2.21 10.29 18.41
N ARG A 136 1.84 9.48 19.40
CA ARG A 136 2.08 8.04 19.39
C ARG A 136 0.88 7.32 18.81
N SER A 137 1.13 6.36 17.93
CA SER A 137 0.12 5.50 17.30
C SER A 137 0.58 4.04 17.30
N ILE A 138 -0.31 3.14 16.91
CA ILE A 138 -0.05 1.70 16.87
C ILE A 138 -0.52 1.13 15.53
N ASN A 139 0.27 0.22 14.98
CA ASN A 139 -0.14 -0.67 13.91
C ASN A 139 -0.22 -2.10 14.48
N ARG A 140 -1.45 -2.60 14.62
CA ARG A 140 -1.72 -3.97 15.08
C ARG A 140 -1.74 -4.91 13.89
N PRO A 141 -1.25 -6.15 14.06
CA PRO A 141 -1.35 -7.14 13.00
C PRO A 141 -2.80 -7.36 12.57
N GLU A 142 -3.02 -7.53 11.29
CA GLU A 142 -4.32 -7.92 10.75
C GLU A 142 -4.57 -9.43 10.96
N PHE A 143 -5.83 -9.84 11.00
CA PHE A 143 -6.19 -11.26 11.19
C PHE A 143 -5.47 -12.21 10.23
N ARG A 144 -5.31 -11.79 8.98
CA ARG A 144 -4.62 -12.58 7.96
C ARG A 144 -3.12 -12.67 8.22
N GLU A 145 -2.52 -11.61 8.74
CA GLU A 145 -1.08 -11.56 9.02
C GLU A 145 -0.69 -12.48 10.18
N VAL A 146 -1.56 -12.67 11.18
CA VAL A 146 -1.33 -13.59 12.30
C VAL A 146 -1.89 -14.99 12.05
N SER A 147 -2.65 -15.23 10.98
CA SER A 147 -3.20 -16.54 10.69
C SER A 147 -2.15 -17.48 10.12
N PRO A 148 -2.02 -18.72 10.59
CA PRO A 148 -1.12 -19.72 10.00
C PRO A 148 -1.58 -20.21 8.63
N SER A 149 -2.75 -19.76 8.15
CA SER A 149 -3.30 -20.16 6.86
C SER A 149 -2.44 -19.67 5.69
N VAL A 150 -2.36 -20.52 4.66
CA VAL A 150 -1.70 -20.18 3.40
C VAL A 150 -2.76 -19.77 2.38
N TYR A 151 -2.51 -18.73 1.63
CA TYR A 151 -3.34 -18.30 0.51
C TYR A 151 -2.46 -17.85 -0.66
N TYR A 152 -2.98 -18.00 -1.87
CA TYR A 152 -2.29 -17.52 -3.06
C TYR A 152 -2.64 -16.07 -3.33
N ASP A 153 -1.61 -15.23 -3.47
CA ASP A 153 -1.73 -13.84 -3.87
C ASP A 153 -1.44 -13.69 -5.36
N PHE A 154 -2.47 -13.34 -6.13
CA PHE A 154 -2.37 -13.23 -7.59
C PHE A 154 -1.53 -12.04 -8.05
N ASP A 155 -1.41 -10.99 -7.24
CA ASP A 155 -0.58 -9.84 -7.57
C ASP A 155 0.91 -10.13 -7.37
N LEU A 156 1.23 -10.89 -6.31
CA LEU A 156 2.58 -11.36 -6.04
C LEU A 156 2.92 -12.64 -6.85
N ALA A 157 1.91 -13.30 -7.44
CA ALA A 157 2.01 -14.61 -8.08
C ALA A 157 2.71 -15.64 -7.15
N SER A 158 2.35 -15.64 -5.87
CA SER A 158 3.03 -16.44 -4.84
C SER A 158 2.09 -16.78 -3.69
N ASP A 159 2.41 -17.87 -2.99
CA ASP A 159 1.76 -18.19 -1.74
C ASP A 159 2.18 -17.22 -0.64
N VAL A 160 1.25 -16.90 0.24
CA VAL A 160 1.44 -16.05 1.41
C VAL A 160 0.96 -16.78 2.65
N GLN A 161 1.77 -16.82 3.69
CA GLN A 161 1.45 -17.40 4.98
C GLN A 161 1.60 -16.34 6.08
N GLY A 162 0.61 -16.24 6.96
CA GLY A 162 0.72 -15.38 8.12
C GLY A 162 1.69 -15.95 9.18
N ASN A 163 2.01 -15.11 10.15
CA ASN A 163 2.93 -15.43 11.23
C ASN A 163 2.27 -15.15 12.59
N THR A 164 2.01 -16.22 13.35
CA THR A 164 1.35 -16.13 14.66
C THR A 164 2.20 -15.42 15.72
N GLU A 165 3.49 -15.22 15.49
CA GLU A 165 4.42 -14.57 16.44
C GLU A 165 4.50 -13.04 16.26
N LEU A 166 3.69 -12.48 15.35
CA LEU A 166 3.66 -11.04 15.15
C LEU A 166 3.16 -10.31 16.39
N ARG A 167 3.76 -9.17 16.62
CA ARG A 167 3.38 -8.20 17.64
C ARG A 167 3.09 -6.84 17.02
N SER A 168 2.39 -6.01 17.77
CA SER A 168 2.06 -4.67 17.35
C SER A 168 3.30 -3.80 17.18
N CYS A 169 3.26 -2.92 16.19
CA CYS A 169 4.25 -1.89 15.95
C CYS A 169 3.80 -0.58 16.58
N TYR A 170 4.63 0.05 17.40
CA TYR A 170 4.40 1.39 17.94
C TYR A 170 5.11 2.41 17.07
N ILE A 171 4.45 3.55 16.86
CA ILE A 171 4.92 4.60 15.95
C ILE A 171 4.90 5.94 16.68
N ASP A 172 6.06 6.53 16.86
CA ASP A 172 6.21 7.89 17.36
C ASP A 172 6.37 8.84 16.17
N ASN A 173 5.49 9.84 16.09
CA ASN A 173 5.45 10.81 15.01
C ASN A 173 5.78 12.19 15.55
N ILE A 174 6.68 12.90 14.87
CA ILE A 174 7.04 14.30 15.16
C ILE A 174 6.94 15.08 13.85
N ASP A 175 6.18 16.16 13.86
CA ASP A 175 6.00 17.03 12.70
C ASP A 175 6.26 18.48 13.09
N LEU A 176 6.94 19.20 12.20
CA LEU A 176 7.15 20.63 12.25
C LEU A 176 6.64 21.23 10.95
N ARG A 177 5.71 22.19 11.01
CA ARG A 177 5.12 22.82 9.83
C ARG A 177 5.09 24.33 9.99
N TYR A 178 5.61 25.02 8.99
CA TYR A 178 5.45 26.46 8.83
C TYR A 178 4.42 26.73 7.73
N GLU A 179 3.49 27.64 7.99
CA GLU A 179 2.41 28.00 7.09
C GLU A 179 2.36 29.50 6.86
N PHE A 180 2.25 29.86 5.61
CA PHE A 180 2.10 31.24 5.15
C PHE A 180 0.85 31.37 4.28
N TYR A 181 0.00 32.32 4.60
CA TYR A 181 -1.25 32.64 3.91
C TYR A 181 -1.17 34.03 3.28
N PRO A 182 -0.64 34.13 2.04
CA PRO A 182 -0.42 35.44 1.38
C PRO A 182 -1.69 36.22 1.18
N SER A 183 -2.76 35.55 0.74
CA SER A 183 -4.08 36.13 0.53
C SER A 183 -5.18 35.08 0.73
N ARG A 184 -6.43 35.51 0.59
CA ARG A 184 -7.60 34.62 0.73
C ARG A 184 -7.56 33.50 -0.32
N GLY A 185 -7.60 32.26 0.12
CA GLY A 185 -7.57 31.08 -0.75
C GLY A 185 -6.16 30.67 -1.22
N GLU A 186 -5.10 31.35 -0.77
CA GLU A 186 -3.70 31.01 -1.03
C GLU A 186 -3.02 30.49 0.21
N SER A 187 -2.15 29.51 0.04
CA SER A 187 -1.32 28.97 1.12
C SER A 187 0.01 28.44 0.59
N ILE A 188 1.04 28.61 1.38
CA ILE A 188 2.35 27.99 1.20
C ILE A 188 2.71 27.35 2.52
N SER A 189 2.98 26.06 2.54
CA SER A 189 3.44 25.37 3.74
C SER A 189 4.66 24.52 3.47
N LEU A 190 5.59 24.57 4.39
CA LEU A 190 6.77 23.72 4.43
C LEU A 190 6.71 22.88 5.72
N ALA A 191 6.78 21.58 5.58
CA ALA A 191 6.78 20.67 6.71
C ALA A 191 8.02 19.77 6.69
N ALA A 192 8.50 19.44 7.88
CA ALA A 192 9.48 18.39 8.13
C ALA A 192 8.85 17.38 9.07
N PHE A 193 9.03 16.08 8.80
CA PHE A 193 8.51 15.03 9.64
C PHE A 193 9.58 14.01 9.98
N TYR A 194 9.40 13.36 11.14
CA TYR A 194 10.16 12.20 11.57
C TYR A 194 9.19 11.18 12.18
N LYS A 195 9.31 9.92 11.75
CA LYS A 195 8.54 8.80 12.29
C LYS A 195 9.49 7.68 12.68
N HIS A 196 9.37 7.25 13.93
CA HIS A 196 10.08 6.09 14.44
C HIS A 196 9.09 4.95 14.65
N PHE A 197 9.43 3.78 14.11
CA PHE A 197 8.64 2.57 14.23
C PHE A 197 9.39 1.57 15.12
N ASP A 198 8.79 1.19 16.22
CA ASP A 198 9.26 0.08 17.05
C ASP A 198 8.56 -1.20 16.59
N SER A 199 9.37 -2.18 16.20
CA SER A 199 8.89 -3.49 15.76
C SER A 199 7.94 -3.44 14.53
N PRO A 200 8.27 -2.73 13.42
CA PRO A 200 7.41 -2.68 12.25
C PRO A 200 7.19 -4.07 11.64
N ILE A 201 5.97 -4.29 11.15
CA ILE A 201 5.60 -5.53 10.45
C ILE A 201 6.05 -5.38 9.01
N GLU A 202 6.97 -6.24 8.59
CA GLU A 202 7.56 -6.23 7.25
C GLU A 202 7.36 -7.57 6.56
N TRP A 203 7.25 -7.53 5.24
CA TRP A 203 7.24 -8.71 4.41
C TRP A 203 8.59 -9.42 4.45
N THR A 204 8.55 -10.73 4.47
CA THR A 204 9.72 -11.61 4.40
C THR A 204 9.40 -12.85 3.57
N TYR A 205 10.39 -13.66 3.29
CA TYR A 205 10.21 -14.98 2.72
C TYR A 205 10.48 -16.06 3.75
N THR A 206 9.69 -17.13 3.69
CA THR A 206 9.99 -18.39 4.35
C THR A 206 10.12 -19.50 3.31
N VAL A 207 10.92 -20.51 3.63
CA VAL A 207 11.11 -21.67 2.75
C VAL A 207 10.16 -22.78 3.20
N ALA A 208 9.22 -23.14 2.35
CA ALA A 208 8.19 -24.16 2.63
C ALA A 208 8.54 -25.55 2.11
N GLY A 209 9.81 -25.90 2.10
CA GLY A 209 10.31 -27.17 1.57
C GLY A 209 10.73 -27.09 0.10
N GLY A 210 11.86 -27.69 -0.24
CA GLY A 210 12.44 -27.65 -1.59
C GLY A 210 12.79 -26.24 -2.05
N THR A 211 12.38 -25.88 -3.25
CA THR A 211 12.61 -24.56 -3.88
C THR A 211 11.43 -23.60 -3.73
N ASN A 212 10.32 -24.03 -3.12
CA ASN A 212 9.13 -23.20 -3.01
C ASN A 212 9.32 -22.13 -1.94
N LEU A 213 9.18 -20.89 -2.37
CA LEU A 213 9.21 -19.71 -1.52
C LEU A 213 7.78 -19.30 -1.18
N ILE A 214 7.54 -19.05 0.10
CA ILE A 214 6.29 -18.50 0.59
C ILE A 214 6.58 -17.12 1.18
N TYR A 215 5.83 -16.12 0.77
CA TYR A 215 5.84 -14.83 1.46
C TYR A 215 5.25 -14.97 2.86
N SER A 216 5.80 -14.23 3.80
CA SER A 216 5.33 -14.17 5.18
C SER A 216 5.56 -12.80 5.77
N TYR A 217 5.27 -12.64 7.04
CA TYR A 217 5.40 -11.41 7.80
C TYR A 217 6.35 -11.59 8.96
N LYS A 218 7.09 -10.55 9.30
CA LYS A 218 8.02 -10.54 10.43
C LYS A 218 8.09 -9.14 11.03
N ASN A 219 8.24 -9.03 12.35
CA ASN A 219 8.61 -7.77 12.95
C ASN A 219 10.10 -7.52 12.72
N ALA A 220 10.45 -6.42 12.07
CA ALA A 220 11.81 -5.90 12.08
C ALA A 220 12.15 -5.29 13.46
N GLN A 221 13.40 -4.94 13.70
CA GLN A 221 13.81 -4.33 14.96
C GLN A 221 13.24 -2.93 15.10
N SER A 222 13.47 -2.10 14.09
CA SER A 222 12.96 -0.73 14.03
C SER A 222 12.89 -0.23 12.59
N ALA A 223 12.21 0.88 12.37
CA ALA A 223 12.34 1.65 11.15
C ALA A 223 12.26 3.15 11.44
N ASN A 224 12.91 3.91 10.57
CA ASN A 224 12.86 5.38 10.61
C ASN A 224 12.41 5.90 9.26
N ASN A 225 11.53 6.88 9.29
CA ASN A 225 11.02 7.55 8.10
C ASN A 225 11.02 9.06 8.35
N TYR A 226 11.71 9.83 7.52
CA TYR A 226 11.78 11.28 7.65
C TYR A 226 11.80 11.93 6.28
N GLY A 227 11.32 13.16 6.24
CA GLY A 227 11.23 13.88 5.00
C GLY A 227 10.82 15.33 5.14
N LEU A 228 10.74 15.96 3.97
CA LEU A 228 10.27 17.33 3.78
C LEU A 228 9.07 17.33 2.84
N GLU A 229 8.08 18.15 3.14
CA GLU A 229 6.89 18.33 2.32
C GLU A 229 6.72 19.83 2.02
N LEU A 230 6.36 20.14 0.77
CA LEU A 230 6.04 21.48 0.31
C LEU A 230 4.65 21.47 -0.32
N ASP A 231 3.74 22.29 0.23
CA ASP A 231 2.42 22.52 -0.33
C ASP A 231 2.28 23.98 -0.75
N ILE A 232 1.79 24.21 -1.96
CA ILE A 232 1.53 25.55 -2.50
C ILE A 232 0.13 25.56 -3.11
N ARG A 233 -0.64 26.58 -2.77
CA ARG A 233 -1.86 26.98 -3.50
C ARG A 233 -1.75 28.46 -3.83
N LYS A 234 -1.83 28.78 -5.11
CA LYS A 234 -1.59 30.14 -5.58
C LYS A 234 -2.57 30.50 -6.70
N ASN A 235 -3.18 31.68 -6.57
CA ASN A 235 -3.94 32.27 -7.68
C ASN A 235 -2.97 32.98 -8.62
N LEU A 236 -3.22 32.87 -9.94
CA LEU A 236 -2.30 33.40 -10.94
C LEU A 236 -2.68 34.81 -11.44
N GLY A 237 -3.55 35.48 -10.73
CA GLY A 237 -3.92 36.88 -11.04
C GLY A 237 -2.74 37.86 -11.07
N PHE A 238 -1.67 37.59 -10.30
CA PHE A 238 -0.46 38.41 -10.26
C PHE A 238 0.34 38.42 -11.59
N ILE A 239 0.11 37.44 -12.47
CA ILE A 239 0.67 37.36 -13.83
C ILE A 239 -0.38 37.64 -14.91
N GLY A 240 -1.53 38.24 -14.57
CA GLY A 240 -2.60 38.56 -15.52
C GLY A 240 -3.57 37.43 -15.83
N LEU A 241 -3.57 36.34 -15.05
CA LEU A 241 -4.45 35.15 -15.23
C LEU A 241 -5.39 34.97 -14.02
N PRO A 242 -6.39 35.87 -13.81
CA PRO A 242 -7.20 35.88 -12.59
C PRO A 242 -8.10 34.64 -12.43
N ASP A 243 -8.49 34.01 -13.56
CA ASP A 243 -9.33 32.80 -13.55
C ASP A 243 -8.54 31.51 -13.32
N PHE A 244 -7.20 31.62 -13.25
CA PHE A 244 -6.33 30.47 -13.07
C PHE A 244 -5.80 30.38 -11.64
N SER A 245 -5.69 29.14 -11.15
CA SER A 245 -4.96 28.81 -9.93
C SER A 245 -4.07 27.59 -10.12
N TRP A 246 -3.03 27.53 -9.33
CA TRP A 246 -2.05 26.47 -9.32
C TRP A 246 -1.94 25.86 -7.94
N SER A 247 -1.88 24.52 -7.88
CA SER A 247 -1.54 23.78 -6.68
C SER A 247 -0.32 22.90 -6.93
N PHE A 248 0.50 22.78 -5.92
CA PHE A 248 1.66 21.91 -5.89
C PHE A 248 1.75 21.22 -4.52
N ASN A 249 1.98 19.92 -4.52
CA ASN A 249 2.36 19.14 -3.35
C ASN A 249 3.56 18.28 -3.72
N GLY A 250 4.66 18.45 -3.03
CA GLY A 250 5.88 17.67 -3.22
C GLY A 250 6.40 17.13 -1.91
N ALA A 251 6.87 15.89 -1.90
CA ALA A 251 7.51 15.28 -0.74
C ALA A 251 8.83 14.63 -1.15
N LEU A 252 9.85 14.78 -0.30
CA LEU A 252 11.11 14.04 -0.34
C LEU A 252 11.21 13.22 0.94
N ILE A 253 11.38 11.92 0.81
CA ILE A 253 11.22 10.97 1.91
C ILE A 253 12.40 10.00 1.91
N LYS A 254 12.99 9.79 3.07
CA LYS A 254 13.99 8.75 3.28
C LYS A 254 13.49 7.81 4.37
N SER A 255 13.45 6.52 4.04
CA SER A 255 13.06 5.46 4.97
C SER A 255 14.16 4.43 5.11
N ARG A 256 14.23 3.79 6.29
CA ARG A 256 15.16 2.70 6.55
C ARG A 256 14.56 1.76 7.59
N VAL A 257 14.46 0.50 7.21
CA VAL A 257 14.13 -0.60 8.12
C VAL A 257 15.43 -1.23 8.60
N GLU A 258 15.52 -1.50 9.89
CA GLU A 258 16.67 -2.13 10.53
C GLU A 258 16.24 -3.47 11.11
N PHE A 259 16.99 -4.51 10.78
CA PHE A 259 16.80 -5.85 11.29
C PHE A 259 17.80 -6.13 12.42
N ALA A 260 17.48 -7.07 13.31
CA ALA A 260 18.34 -7.44 14.42
C ALA A 260 19.71 -7.95 13.91
N LYS A 261 20.77 -7.70 14.67
CA LYS A 261 22.10 -8.23 14.37
C LYS A 261 22.04 -9.75 14.26
N GLY A 262 22.60 -10.30 13.16
CA GLY A 262 22.54 -11.72 12.85
C GLY A 262 21.28 -12.17 12.13
N SER A 263 20.35 -11.25 11.85
CA SER A 263 19.27 -11.51 10.89
C SER A 263 19.86 -11.74 9.50
N LYS A 264 19.23 -12.63 8.75
CA LYS A 264 19.56 -12.87 7.35
C LYS A 264 18.92 -11.83 6.40
N GLU A 265 18.07 -10.96 6.94
CA GLU A 265 17.47 -9.83 6.25
C GLU A 265 18.44 -8.65 6.22
N GLU A 266 18.52 -7.96 5.08
CA GLU A 266 19.32 -6.75 4.92
C GLU A 266 18.50 -5.50 5.23
N ASN A 267 19.18 -4.48 5.80
CA ASN A 267 18.58 -3.17 6.01
C ASN A 267 18.23 -2.56 4.66
N ARG A 268 17.00 -2.07 4.52
CA ARG A 268 16.44 -1.58 3.26
C ARG A 268 15.45 -0.44 3.48
N PRO A 269 15.04 0.28 2.44
CA PRO A 269 13.86 1.14 2.52
C PRO A 269 12.61 0.35 2.89
N MET A 270 11.65 1.01 3.55
CA MET A 270 10.34 0.40 3.83
C MET A 270 9.64 0.02 2.53
N GLN A 271 9.00 -1.15 2.54
CA GLN A 271 8.19 -1.58 1.41
C GLN A 271 7.02 -0.60 1.19
N GLY A 272 6.73 -0.30 -0.07
CA GLY A 272 5.71 0.68 -0.46
C GLY A 272 6.13 2.13 -0.34
N GLN A 273 7.23 2.45 0.36
CA GLN A 273 7.69 3.82 0.54
C GLN A 273 8.47 4.31 -0.68
N SER A 274 7.96 5.37 -1.30
CA SER A 274 8.64 6.09 -2.38
C SER A 274 9.59 7.16 -1.83
N PRO A 275 10.77 7.39 -2.46
CA PRO A 275 11.69 8.46 -2.05
C PRO A 275 11.20 9.85 -2.40
N TYR A 276 10.26 10.00 -3.30
CA TYR A 276 9.62 11.27 -3.63
C TYR A 276 8.20 11.08 -4.15
N LEU A 277 7.41 12.12 -3.97
CA LEU A 277 6.06 12.28 -4.52
C LEU A 277 5.94 13.69 -5.09
N VAL A 278 5.32 13.82 -6.27
CA VAL A 278 4.99 15.10 -6.89
C VAL A 278 3.56 15.08 -7.37
N ASN A 279 2.76 16.00 -6.89
CA ASN A 279 1.44 16.32 -7.41
C ASN A 279 1.41 17.78 -7.81
N THR A 280 0.89 18.09 -8.98
CA THR A 280 0.63 19.47 -9.37
C THR A 280 -0.66 19.57 -10.17
N GLY A 281 -1.36 20.66 -9.99
CA GLY A 281 -2.64 20.91 -10.65
C GLY A 281 -2.77 22.35 -11.13
N PHE A 282 -3.28 22.50 -12.33
CA PHE A 282 -3.71 23.78 -12.89
C PHE A 282 -5.22 23.78 -12.99
N PHE A 283 -5.83 24.83 -12.48
CA PHE A 283 -7.27 24.99 -12.44
C PHE A 283 -7.64 26.29 -13.13
N TYR A 284 -8.56 26.19 -14.08
CA TYR A 284 -9.22 27.34 -14.68
C TYR A 284 -10.66 27.36 -14.22
N LYS A 285 -11.11 28.47 -13.68
CA LYS A 285 -12.49 28.65 -13.23
C LYS A 285 -13.01 30.02 -13.69
N ASN A 286 -13.93 29.99 -14.66
CA ASN A 286 -14.55 31.20 -15.19
C ASN A 286 -16.04 31.23 -14.84
N ALA A 287 -16.40 32.11 -13.91
CA ALA A 287 -17.79 32.25 -13.44
C ALA A 287 -18.74 32.76 -14.52
N LYS A 288 -18.27 33.68 -15.39
CA LYS A 288 -19.08 34.26 -16.47
C LYS A 288 -19.49 33.20 -17.50
N HIS A 289 -18.56 32.32 -17.86
CA HIS A 289 -18.80 31.23 -18.78
C HIS A 289 -19.24 29.94 -18.11
N GLN A 290 -19.31 29.92 -16.78
CA GLN A 290 -19.64 28.73 -15.97
C GLN A 290 -18.82 27.51 -16.40
N LEU A 291 -17.52 27.71 -16.63
CA LEU A 291 -16.59 26.72 -17.14
C LEU A 291 -15.47 26.49 -16.12
N ASP A 292 -15.34 25.24 -15.67
CA ASP A 292 -14.28 24.79 -14.79
C ASP A 292 -13.44 23.73 -15.51
N ILE A 293 -12.12 23.92 -15.54
CA ILE A 293 -11.17 22.95 -16.11
C ILE A 293 -10.11 22.66 -15.05
N ALA A 294 -9.79 21.39 -14.84
CA ALA A 294 -8.72 20.95 -13.99
C ALA A 294 -7.79 19.99 -14.74
N LEU A 295 -6.50 20.28 -14.71
CA LEU A 295 -5.43 19.42 -15.23
C LEU A 295 -4.53 19.04 -14.06
N LEU A 296 -4.47 17.74 -13.74
CA LEU A 296 -3.71 17.22 -12.62
C LEU A 296 -2.57 16.34 -13.12
N TYR A 297 -1.41 16.49 -12.54
CA TYR A 297 -0.25 15.65 -12.79
C TYR A 297 0.20 15.00 -11.49
N ASN A 298 0.51 13.70 -11.55
CA ASN A 298 1.09 12.95 -10.44
C ASN A 298 2.29 12.14 -10.92
N ARG A 299 3.31 12.08 -10.07
CA ARG A 299 4.45 11.18 -10.20
C ARG A 299 4.92 10.70 -8.84
N ILE A 300 5.10 9.38 -8.71
CA ILE A 300 5.64 8.72 -7.52
C ILE A 300 6.97 8.09 -7.90
N GLY A 301 7.97 8.18 -7.04
CA GLY A 301 9.29 7.57 -7.23
C GLY A 301 9.27 6.05 -7.17
N LYS A 302 10.37 5.43 -7.54
CA LYS A 302 10.58 3.98 -7.45
C LYS A 302 10.38 3.49 -6.02
N ARG A 303 9.60 2.40 -5.83
CA ARG A 303 9.33 1.80 -4.52
C ARG A 303 9.39 0.27 -4.57
N ILE A 304 9.79 -0.35 -3.45
CA ILE A 304 9.78 -1.81 -3.30
C ILE A 304 8.32 -2.25 -3.18
N ILE A 305 7.88 -3.20 -4.02
CA ILE A 305 6.55 -3.82 -3.94
C ILE A 305 6.62 -5.28 -3.50
N GLY A 306 7.75 -5.95 -3.78
CA GLY A 306 8.04 -7.30 -3.33
C GLY A 306 9.46 -7.37 -2.78
N VAL A 307 9.58 -7.92 -1.59
CA VAL A 307 10.89 -8.08 -0.93
C VAL A 307 11.61 -9.25 -1.56
N GLY A 308 12.88 -9.07 -1.89
CA GLY A 308 13.74 -10.12 -2.39
C GLY A 308 14.27 -11.02 -1.27
N ARG A 309 14.87 -12.14 -1.65
CA ARG A 309 15.43 -13.12 -0.74
C ARG A 309 16.92 -12.89 -0.56
N SER A 310 17.37 -12.82 0.69
CA SER A 310 18.80 -12.75 1.06
C SER A 310 19.26 -13.97 1.86
N GLU A 311 18.40 -14.97 2.10
CA GLU A 311 18.64 -16.10 3.00
C GLU A 311 19.26 -17.36 2.33
N GLY A 312 19.90 -18.20 3.16
CA GLY A 312 20.39 -19.53 2.81
C GLY A 312 21.74 -19.53 2.11
N SER A 313 21.98 -20.52 1.24
CA SER A 313 23.17 -20.58 0.38
C SER A 313 23.28 -19.37 -0.55
N ALA A 314 22.17 -18.69 -0.78
CA ALA A 314 22.10 -17.44 -1.50
C ALA A 314 22.81 -16.26 -0.80
N ALA A 315 23.04 -16.32 0.51
CA ALA A 315 23.71 -15.24 1.25
C ALA A 315 25.19 -15.08 0.86
N SER A 316 25.83 -16.15 0.42
CA SER A 316 27.24 -16.18 -0.02
C SER A 316 27.41 -16.11 -1.54
N ASP A 317 26.34 -16.32 -2.32
CA ASP A 317 26.34 -16.30 -3.77
C ASP A 317 25.38 -15.22 -4.29
N ASP A 318 25.94 -14.14 -4.83
CA ASP A 318 25.17 -13.04 -5.40
C ASP A 318 24.21 -13.50 -6.52
N ASN A 319 24.55 -14.59 -7.25
CA ASN A 319 23.75 -15.12 -8.34
C ASN A 319 22.52 -15.93 -7.85
N ALA A 320 22.53 -16.38 -6.58
CA ALA A 320 21.44 -17.15 -5.99
C ALA A 320 20.47 -16.26 -5.20
N ARG A 321 20.75 -14.96 -5.06
CA ARG A 321 19.86 -13.99 -4.42
C ARG A 321 18.67 -13.65 -5.32
N VAL A 322 17.50 -13.58 -4.75
CA VAL A 322 16.32 -13.02 -5.42
C VAL A 322 16.27 -11.52 -5.13
N PRO A 323 16.41 -10.64 -6.13
CA PRO A 323 16.38 -9.21 -5.89
C PRO A 323 14.99 -8.71 -5.56
N HIS A 324 14.91 -7.53 -4.92
CA HIS A 324 13.63 -6.85 -4.68
C HIS A 324 12.93 -6.52 -6.00
N SER A 325 11.60 -6.65 -6.00
CA SER A 325 10.76 -6.15 -7.09
C SER A 325 10.35 -4.69 -6.81
N TYR A 326 10.58 -3.85 -7.80
CA TYR A 326 10.28 -2.43 -7.73
C TYR A 326 9.18 -2.04 -8.70
N GLU A 327 8.21 -1.26 -8.24
CA GLU A 327 7.36 -0.48 -9.12
C GLU A 327 8.14 0.76 -9.58
N MET A 328 8.23 0.92 -10.90
CA MET A 328 8.97 2.03 -11.50
C MET A 328 8.12 3.31 -11.54
N PRO A 329 8.76 4.49 -11.49
CA PRO A 329 8.05 5.76 -11.59
C PRO A 329 7.23 5.84 -12.89
N ARG A 330 6.02 6.41 -12.78
CA ARG A 330 5.11 6.64 -13.89
C ARG A 330 4.51 8.04 -13.81
N ASN A 331 4.27 8.66 -14.96
CA ASN A 331 3.56 9.92 -15.05
C ASN A 331 2.07 9.65 -15.26
N THR A 332 1.22 10.32 -14.50
CA THR A 332 -0.22 10.31 -14.74
C THR A 332 -0.72 11.74 -14.92
N ILE A 333 -1.59 11.93 -15.90
CA ILE A 333 -2.29 13.19 -16.14
C ILE A 333 -3.78 12.91 -16.17
N ASP A 334 -4.52 13.65 -15.35
CA ASP A 334 -5.97 13.63 -15.32
C ASP A 334 -6.51 14.98 -15.79
N LEU A 335 -7.54 14.94 -16.63
CA LEU A 335 -8.26 16.11 -17.12
C LEU A 335 -9.72 16.04 -16.70
N SER A 336 -10.23 17.13 -16.15
CA SER A 336 -11.65 17.30 -15.86
C SER A 336 -12.14 18.62 -16.43
N VAL A 337 -13.25 18.58 -17.13
CA VAL A 337 -13.93 19.76 -17.69
C VAL A 337 -15.39 19.72 -17.24
N SER A 338 -15.86 20.77 -16.61
CA SER A 338 -17.25 20.96 -16.25
C SER A 338 -17.78 22.24 -16.85
N LYS A 339 -18.90 22.15 -17.55
CA LYS A 339 -19.59 23.27 -18.15
C LYS A 339 -21.04 23.29 -17.71
N LYS A 340 -21.49 24.44 -17.20
CA LYS A 340 -22.90 24.67 -16.85
C LYS A 340 -23.56 25.57 -17.92
N TRP A 341 -24.84 25.31 -18.13
CA TRP A 341 -25.73 26.14 -18.94
C TRP A 341 -26.95 26.53 -18.08
N GLY A 342 -26.91 27.78 -17.61
CA GLY A 342 -27.90 28.26 -16.65
C GLY A 342 -27.82 27.51 -15.30
N GLU A 343 -28.99 27.35 -14.66
CA GLU A 343 -29.09 26.70 -13.36
C GLU A 343 -29.40 25.19 -13.47
N HIS A 344 -29.85 24.74 -14.61
CA HIS A 344 -30.43 23.42 -14.76
C HIS A 344 -29.46 22.37 -15.33
N TRP A 345 -28.56 22.72 -16.22
CA TRP A 345 -27.76 21.75 -16.93
C TRP A 345 -26.26 21.85 -16.59
N GLU A 346 -25.64 20.72 -16.33
CA GLU A 346 -24.19 20.62 -16.20
C GLU A 346 -23.69 19.38 -16.96
N LEU A 347 -22.67 19.57 -17.81
CA LEU A 347 -21.92 18.50 -18.46
C LEU A 347 -20.55 18.40 -17.81
N LYS A 348 -20.20 17.18 -17.37
CA LYS A 348 -18.85 16.88 -16.89
C LYS A 348 -18.19 15.86 -17.79
N LEU A 349 -17.00 16.17 -18.24
CA LEU A 349 -16.08 15.25 -18.91
C LEU A 349 -14.89 15.01 -17.98
N SER A 350 -14.55 13.75 -17.74
CA SER A 350 -13.35 13.36 -17.00
C SER A 350 -12.54 12.34 -17.80
N VAL A 351 -11.25 12.58 -17.92
CA VAL A 351 -10.30 11.63 -18.51
C VAL A 351 -9.21 11.38 -17.49
N ARG A 352 -9.18 10.16 -16.95
CA ARG A 352 -8.12 9.73 -16.03
C ARG A 352 -7.04 8.99 -16.79
N ASP A 353 -5.80 9.17 -16.35
CA ASP A 353 -4.61 8.57 -16.93
C ASP A 353 -4.49 8.81 -18.44
N LEU A 354 -4.53 10.10 -18.82
CA LEU A 354 -4.50 10.56 -20.22
C LEU A 354 -3.30 10.00 -20.99
N LEU A 355 -2.14 9.86 -20.33
CA LEU A 355 -0.91 9.33 -20.93
C LEU A 355 -0.99 7.82 -21.13
N ALA A 356 -1.70 7.09 -20.24
CA ALA A 356 -1.78 5.64 -20.25
C ALA A 356 -0.40 4.98 -20.35
N GLU A 357 0.58 5.53 -19.61
CA GLU A 357 1.92 4.96 -19.56
C GLU A 357 1.87 3.53 -19.00
N ARG A 358 2.78 2.69 -19.44
CA ARG A 358 2.90 1.33 -18.90
C ARG A 358 3.38 1.36 -17.46
N VAL A 359 2.80 0.50 -16.63
CA VAL A 359 3.31 0.16 -15.31
C VAL A 359 4.37 -0.91 -15.50
N TYR A 360 5.56 -0.67 -14.95
CA TYR A 360 6.66 -1.62 -14.97
C TYR A 360 7.01 -2.03 -13.55
N TYR A 361 7.08 -3.33 -13.34
CA TYR A 361 7.71 -3.94 -12.18
C TYR A 361 9.04 -4.53 -12.62
N LYS A 362 10.14 -4.08 -12.00
CA LYS A 362 11.49 -4.46 -12.39
C LYS A 362 12.27 -5.01 -11.20
N GLN A 363 13.19 -5.91 -11.52
CA GLN A 363 14.18 -6.42 -10.58
C GLN A 363 15.58 -6.02 -11.06
N PHE A 364 16.49 -5.79 -10.10
CA PHE A 364 17.87 -5.39 -10.35
C PHE A 364 18.78 -6.37 -9.64
N ALA A 365 19.40 -7.27 -10.40
CA ALA A 365 20.28 -8.30 -9.89
C ALA A 365 21.74 -7.93 -10.12
N ASN A 366 22.57 -8.08 -9.09
CA ASN A 366 24.03 -8.04 -9.24
C ASN A 366 24.49 -9.41 -9.71
N VAL A 367 24.88 -9.51 -10.97
CA VAL A 367 25.38 -10.74 -11.59
C VAL A 367 26.91 -10.74 -11.60
N LYS A 368 27.48 -11.82 -11.08
CA LYS A 368 28.92 -12.09 -11.18
C LYS A 368 29.16 -13.09 -12.31
N TYR A 369 29.86 -12.67 -13.35
CA TYR A 369 30.21 -13.53 -14.46
C TYR A 369 31.39 -14.45 -14.09
N THR A 370 31.56 -15.53 -14.84
CA THR A 370 32.64 -16.51 -14.66
C THR A 370 34.05 -15.90 -14.82
N ASP A 371 34.18 -14.79 -15.55
CA ASP A 371 35.39 -14.01 -15.71
C ASP A 371 35.68 -13.01 -14.57
N GLY A 372 34.82 -13.03 -13.52
CA GLY A 372 34.96 -12.18 -12.34
C GLY A 372 34.33 -10.78 -12.47
N ARG A 373 33.84 -10.37 -13.65
CA ARG A 373 33.14 -9.11 -13.83
C ARG A 373 31.83 -9.14 -13.07
N LYS A 374 31.48 -7.99 -12.47
CA LYS A 374 30.17 -7.76 -11.84
C LYS A 374 29.38 -6.73 -12.67
N ALA A 375 28.12 -6.99 -12.92
CA ALA A 375 27.23 -6.04 -13.56
C ALA A 375 25.82 -6.11 -12.93
N GLU A 376 25.17 -4.95 -12.81
CA GLU A 376 23.76 -4.90 -12.49
C GLU A 376 22.95 -5.23 -13.74
N LYS A 377 22.10 -6.24 -13.65
CA LYS A 377 21.19 -6.66 -14.70
C LYS A 377 19.77 -6.27 -14.32
N GLU A 378 19.12 -5.55 -15.21
CA GLU A 378 17.71 -5.18 -15.08
C GLU A 378 16.84 -6.21 -15.80
N GLU A 379 15.78 -6.66 -15.11
CA GLU A 379 14.75 -7.52 -15.70
C GLU A 379 13.36 -6.97 -15.43
N VAL A 380 12.46 -7.10 -16.41
CA VAL A 380 11.05 -6.74 -16.30
C VAL A 380 10.29 -7.94 -15.76
N ALA A 381 9.92 -7.91 -14.48
CA ALA A 381 9.15 -8.97 -13.85
C ALA A 381 7.66 -8.94 -14.27
N ARG A 382 7.11 -7.73 -14.46
CA ARG A 382 5.71 -7.54 -14.90
C ARG A 382 5.58 -6.21 -15.64
N CYS A 383 4.76 -6.20 -16.69
CA CYS A 383 4.43 -4.98 -17.41
C CYS A 383 2.97 -5.03 -17.87
N TYR A 384 2.23 -3.94 -17.65
CA TYR A 384 0.88 -3.79 -18.17
C TYR A 384 0.54 -2.34 -18.43
N ARG A 385 -0.52 -2.10 -19.21
CA ARG A 385 -1.06 -0.77 -19.46
C ARG A 385 -2.45 -0.68 -18.83
N PRO A 386 -2.68 0.19 -17.83
CA PRO A 386 -3.99 0.32 -17.17
C PRO A 386 -5.08 0.88 -18.10
N GLY A 387 -4.67 1.60 -19.17
CA GLY A 387 -5.60 2.26 -20.07
C GLY A 387 -6.08 3.61 -19.54
N ARG A 388 -6.95 4.26 -20.33
CA ARG A 388 -7.60 5.53 -19.99
C ARG A 388 -9.02 5.25 -19.51
N ASN A 389 -9.44 5.99 -18.49
CA ASN A 389 -10.83 5.96 -18.05
C ASN A 389 -11.49 7.27 -18.46
N ILE A 390 -12.52 7.19 -19.31
CA ILE A 390 -13.26 8.35 -19.80
C ILE A 390 -14.67 8.29 -19.23
N GLY A 391 -15.06 9.32 -18.49
CA GLY A 391 -16.39 9.48 -17.91
C GLY A 391 -17.08 10.71 -18.45
N ILE A 392 -18.34 10.58 -18.83
CA ILE A 392 -19.23 11.67 -19.21
C ILE A 392 -20.43 11.62 -18.29
N SER A 393 -20.76 12.77 -17.69
CA SER A 393 -21.94 12.91 -16.82
C SER A 393 -22.73 14.13 -17.24
N VAL A 394 -24.04 13.95 -17.41
CA VAL A 394 -25.00 15.03 -17.62
C VAL A 394 -25.85 15.13 -16.36
N ILE A 395 -25.90 16.31 -15.77
CA ILE A 395 -26.67 16.59 -14.55
C ILE A 395 -27.76 17.59 -14.91
N CYS A 396 -28.98 17.24 -14.59
CA CYS A 396 -30.16 18.12 -14.71
C CYS A 396 -30.71 18.41 -13.31
N ASN A 397 -30.70 19.67 -12.91
CA ASN A 397 -31.33 20.16 -11.67
C ASN A 397 -32.72 20.68 -12.03
N LEU A 398 -33.75 20.09 -11.43
CA LEU A 398 -35.16 20.44 -11.60
C LEU A 398 -35.58 21.56 -10.66
#